data_6fba543e9dc3211fdb59ae189775e4c1
#
_entry.id   6fba543e9dc3211fdb59ae189775e4c1
#
_cell.length_a   1.000
_cell.length_b   1.000
_cell.length_c   1.000
_cell.angle_alpha   90.00
_cell.angle_beta   90.00
_cell.angle_gamma   90.00
#
_symmetry.space_group_name_H-M   'P 1'
#
loop_
_entity.id
_entity.type
_entity.pdbx_description
1 polymer ?
#
loop_
_entity_poly.entity_id
_entity_poly.type
_entity_poly.pdbx_seq_one_letter_code
_entity_poly.pdbx_strand_id
1 'polypeptide(L)'
;MAIRILLADDHALLRQGIKRVLNFEDDLEVVGEAEDGQETLARTLVLQPDVLLLDLNMPGLSGLEVACQLQAAKSKTKIIVLTIHDSDNYVLELLKNGVLGYLLKDVEPSMLIKAIHVVNEGNAFVYPSLAERLFGGVAEDENINEKARTMWRESRSERLTSREMDVLSCIAKGFSNQDIAQALFVSEKTVKNHLTNIFRKLNVNDRTQALIYVLKHKIMTLE
;
A
#
# COMPACT_ATOMS: atom_id res chain seq x y z
N MET A 1 20.59 15.78 0.74
CA MET A 1 20.53 14.86 -0.42
C MET A 1 19.20 15.09 -1.09
N ALA A 2 19.17 15.18 -2.41
CA ALA A 2 17.92 15.33 -3.15
C ALA A 2 17.07 14.06 -3.05
N ILE A 3 15.75 14.22 -2.99
CA ILE A 3 14.78 13.09 -3.00
C ILE A 3 14.73 12.57 -4.44
N ARG A 4 15.04 11.31 -4.64
CA ARG A 4 15.08 10.64 -5.94
C ARG A 4 13.70 10.16 -6.33
N ILE A 5 13.19 10.62 -7.47
CA ILE A 5 11.81 10.40 -7.91
C ILE A 5 11.79 9.67 -9.25
N LEU A 6 10.97 8.60 -9.34
CA LEU A 6 10.60 7.97 -10.60
C LEU A 6 9.18 8.41 -10.97
N LEU A 7 8.98 8.84 -12.23
CA LEU A 7 7.67 9.22 -12.77
C LEU A 7 7.12 8.08 -13.64
N ALA A 8 5.93 7.60 -13.32
CA ALA A 8 5.24 6.54 -14.08
C ALA A 8 3.84 7.00 -14.47
N ASP A 9 3.64 7.30 -15.75
CA ASP A 9 2.38 7.74 -16.34
C ASP A 9 2.43 7.51 -17.84
N ASP A 10 1.37 7.05 -18.49
CA ASP A 10 1.33 6.82 -19.94
C ASP A 10 1.15 8.13 -20.74
N HIS A 11 0.76 9.24 -20.10
CA HIS A 11 0.57 10.54 -20.71
C HIS A 11 1.89 11.35 -20.76
N ALA A 12 2.59 11.33 -21.88
CA ALA A 12 3.88 12.02 -22.06
C ALA A 12 3.85 13.51 -21.69
N LEU A 13 2.75 14.23 -22.02
CA LEU A 13 2.63 15.65 -21.71
C LEU A 13 2.54 15.91 -20.20
N LEU A 14 1.83 15.05 -19.48
CA LEU A 14 1.71 15.15 -18.01
C LEU A 14 3.06 14.85 -17.35
N ARG A 15 3.76 13.77 -17.78
CA ARG A 15 5.10 13.46 -17.27
C ARG A 15 6.06 14.64 -17.45
N GLN A 16 6.09 15.25 -18.66
CA GLN A 16 6.92 16.42 -18.91
C GLN A 16 6.53 17.61 -18.03
N GLY A 17 5.23 17.84 -17.83
CA GLY A 17 4.71 18.89 -16.94
C GLY A 17 5.18 18.70 -15.50
N ILE A 18 4.99 17.51 -14.94
CA ILE A 18 5.42 17.15 -13.58
C ILE A 18 6.94 17.28 -13.46
N LYS A 19 7.69 16.70 -14.40
CA LYS A 19 9.16 16.79 -14.40
C LYS A 19 9.64 18.23 -14.40
N ARG A 20 9.01 19.11 -15.20
CA ARG A 20 9.37 20.53 -15.23
C ARG A 20 9.10 21.21 -13.89
N VAL A 21 7.97 20.90 -13.23
CA VAL A 21 7.65 21.44 -11.90
C VAL A 21 8.70 20.99 -10.88
N LEU A 22 9.01 19.70 -10.83
CA LEU A 22 9.96 19.15 -9.85
C LEU A 22 11.38 19.65 -10.06
N ASN A 23 11.79 19.95 -11.30
CA ASN A 23 13.12 20.50 -11.61
C ASN A 23 13.33 21.93 -11.12
N PHE A 24 12.29 22.64 -10.66
CA PHE A 24 12.45 23.95 -10.01
C PHE A 24 12.83 23.84 -8.54
N GLU A 25 12.75 22.65 -7.95
CA GLU A 25 13.09 22.40 -6.55
C GLU A 25 14.50 21.80 -6.46
N ASP A 26 15.41 22.45 -5.74
CA ASP A 26 16.82 22.04 -5.62
C ASP A 26 17.01 20.72 -4.85
N ASP A 27 16.00 20.32 -4.09
CA ASP A 27 16.00 19.11 -3.25
C ASP A 27 15.22 17.94 -3.83
N LEU A 28 14.71 18.04 -5.07
CA LEU A 28 14.02 16.97 -5.79
C LEU A 28 14.79 16.60 -7.07
N GLU A 29 14.91 15.32 -7.37
CA GLU A 29 15.59 14.82 -8.56
C GLU A 29 14.75 13.75 -9.25
N VAL A 30 14.35 13.97 -10.50
CA VAL A 30 13.71 12.97 -11.33
C VAL A 30 14.78 12.05 -11.94
N VAL A 31 14.94 10.85 -11.36
CA VAL A 31 15.96 9.87 -11.75
C VAL A 31 15.52 8.96 -12.90
N GLY A 32 14.26 9.00 -13.29
CA GLY A 32 13.74 8.22 -14.41
C GLY A 32 12.26 8.48 -14.68
N GLU A 33 11.82 7.97 -15.82
CA GLU A 33 10.44 8.01 -16.29
C GLU A 33 10.04 6.62 -16.77
N ALA A 34 8.75 6.27 -16.73
CA ALA A 34 8.20 5.03 -17.27
C ALA A 34 6.83 5.31 -17.92
N GLU A 35 6.48 4.56 -18.96
CA GLU A 35 5.24 4.76 -19.73
C GLU A 35 4.23 3.65 -19.53
N ASP A 36 4.64 2.55 -18.93
CA ASP A 36 3.79 1.40 -18.62
C ASP A 36 4.17 0.77 -17.29
N GLY A 37 3.31 -0.15 -16.80
CA GLY A 37 3.53 -0.78 -15.50
C GLY A 37 4.70 -1.74 -15.46
N GLN A 38 5.04 -2.42 -16.56
CA GLN A 38 6.19 -3.35 -16.61
C GLN A 38 7.51 -2.58 -16.55
N GLU A 39 7.61 -1.51 -17.34
CA GLU A 39 8.75 -0.60 -17.29
C GLU A 39 8.89 0.05 -15.91
N THR A 40 7.76 0.48 -15.32
CA THR A 40 7.73 1.06 -13.98
C THR A 40 8.31 0.10 -12.94
N LEU A 41 7.86 -1.14 -12.94
CA LEU A 41 8.36 -2.15 -12.01
C LEU A 41 9.85 -2.39 -12.19
N ALA A 42 10.30 -2.62 -13.44
CA ALA A 42 11.69 -2.87 -13.76
C ALA A 42 12.59 -1.70 -13.35
N ARG A 43 12.23 -0.46 -13.72
CA ARG A 43 13.01 0.74 -13.37
C ARG A 43 13.02 1.01 -11.87
N THR A 44 11.91 0.79 -11.18
CA THR A 44 11.86 0.97 -9.71
C THR A 44 12.84 0.04 -9.01
N LEU A 45 12.89 -1.22 -9.41
CA LEU A 45 13.80 -2.20 -8.80
C LEU A 45 15.27 -1.91 -9.10
N VAL A 46 15.59 -1.37 -10.28
CA VAL A 46 16.96 -1.02 -10.68
C VAL A 46 17.41 0.31 -10.07
N LEU A 47 16.60 1.36 -10.21
CA LEU A 47 16.96 2.71 -9.79
C LEU A 47 16.81 2.92 -8.28
N GLN A 48 15.96 2.15 -7.61
CA GLN A 48 15.62 2.27 -6.19
C GLN A 48 15.35 3.73 -5.80
N PRO A 49 14.35 4.40 -6.41
CA PRO A 49 14.02 5.77 -6.08
C PRO A 49 13.46 5.86 -4.64
N ASP A 50 13.55 7.03 -4.03
CA ASP A 50 12.94 7.29 -2.73
C ASP A 50 11.41 7.32 -2.84
N VAL A 51 10.91 7.95 -3.92
CA VAL A 51 9.49 8.11 -4.20
C VAL A 51 9.18 7.69 -5.64
N LEU A 52 8.12 6.92 -5.82
CA LEU A 52 7.49 6.60 -7.10
C LEU A 52 6.18 7.39 -7.21
N LEU A 53 6.08 8.28 -8.21
CA LEU A 53 4.81 8.86 -8.64
C LEU A 53 4.20 7.92 -9.67
N LEU A 54 3.03 7.36 -9.37
CA LEU A 54 2.47 6.22 -10.07
C LEU A 54 1.06 6.51 -10.57
N ASP A 55 0.84 6.48 -11.86
CA ASP A 55 -0.50 6.42 -12.43
C ASP A 55 -1.12 5.04 -12.22
N LEU A 56 -2.43 5.01 -11.98
CA LEU A 56 -3.18 3.76 -11.88
C LEU A 56 -3.52 3.16 -13.24
N ASN A 57 -3.77 4.01 -14.22
CA ASN A 57 -4.31 3.62 -15.52
C ASN A 57 -3.21 3.59 -16.58
N MET A 58 -2.29 2.65 -16.45
CA MET A 58 -1.24 2.43 -17.45
C MET A 58 -1.51 1.18 -18.28
N PRO A 59 -1.03 1.11 -19.53
CA PRO A 59 -1.14 -0.08 -20.35
C PRO A 59 -0.33 -1.26 -19.75
N GLY A 60 -0.78 -2.46 -20.03
CA GLY A 60 -0.15 -3.69 -19.56
C GLY A 60 -0.42 -3.97 -18.08
N LEU A 61 0.53 -3.70 -17.21
CA LEU A 61 0.41 -3.86 -15.77
C LEU A 61 -0.17 -2.59 -15.15
N SER A 62 -1.30 -2.69 -14.46
CA SER A 62 -1.94 -1.55 -13.80
C SER A 62 -1.08 -1.03 -12.63
N GLY A 63 -1.25 0.25 -12.26
CA GLY A 63 -0.53 0.82 -11.12
C GLY A 63 -0.80 0.09 -9.79
N LEU A 64 -1.99 -0.47 -9.61
CA LEU A 64 -2.30 -1.30 -8.45
C LEU A 64 -1.44 -2.58 -8.44
N GLU A 65 -1.33 -3.27 -9.57
CA GLU A 65 -0.52 -4.47 -9.69
C GLU A 65 0.98 -4.15 -9.50
N VAL A 66 1.46 -3.01 -10.00
CA VAL A 66 2.82 -2.51 -9.73
C VAL A 66 3.03 -2.32 -8.22
N ALA A 67 2.12 -1.65 -7.52
CA ALA A 67 2.21 -1.45 -6.08
C ALA A 67 2.24 -2.79 -5.32
N CYS A 68 1.38 -3.75 -5.70
CA CYS A 68 1.37 -5.10 -5.12
C CYS A 68 2.70 -5.83 -5.31
N GLN A 69 3.28 -5.79 -6.53
CA GLN A 69 4.53 -6.46 -6.83
C GLN A 69 5.73 -5.81 -6.14
N LEU A 70 5.80 -4.49 -6.08
CA LEU A 70 6.83 -3.77 -5.34
C LEU A 70 6.80 -4.10 -3.85
N GLN A 71 5.59 -4.24 -3.29
CA GLN A 71 5.44 -4.65 -1.92
C GLN A 71 5.87 -6.11 -1.69
N ALA A 72 5.48 -7.03 -2.57
CA ALA A 72 5.92 -8.43 -2.51
C ALA A 72 7.46 -8.54 -2.60
N ALA A 73 8.09 -7.69 -3.42
CA ALA A 73 9.53 -7.56 -3.53
C ALA A 73 10.19 -6.84 -2.33
N LYS A 74 9.40 -6.39 -1.34
CA LYS A 74 9.87 -5.61 -0.18
C LYS A 74 10.66 -4.36 -0.57
N SER A 75 10.26 -3.69 -1.66
CA SER A 75 10.86 -2.43 -2.08
C SER A 75 10.76 -1.39 -0.96
N LYS A 76 11.80 -0.58 -0.83
CA LYS A 76 11.82 0.57 0.11
C LYS A 76 11.22 1.82 -0.51
N THR A 77 10.99 1.82 -1.81
CA THR A 77 10.40 2.93 -2.56
C THR A 77 9.01 3.25 -2.03
N LYS A 78 8.77 4.49 -1.68
CA LYS A 78 7.48 4.99 -1.22
C LYS A 78 6.63 5.38 -2.42
N ILE A 79 5.35 5.04 -2.41
CA ILE A 79 4.48 5.21 -3.57
C ILE A 79 3.48 6.32 -3.31
N ILE A 80 3.41 7.27 -4.24
CA ILE A 80 2.34 8.26 -4.37
C ILE A 80 1.58 7.94 -5.66
N VAL A 81 0.30 7.68 -5.53
CA VAL A 81 -0.59 7.46 -6.67
C VAL A 81 -1.12 8.79 -7.19
N LEU A 82 -1.08 8.97 -8.51
CA LEU A 82 -1.73 10.04 -9.25
C LEU A 82 -2.90 9.48 -10.05
N THR A 83 -4.10 10.00 -9.88
CA THR A 83 -5.29 9.48 -10.56
C THR A 83 -6.22 10.60 -11.04
N ILE A 84 -6.98 10.33 -12.10
CA ILE A 84 -8.08 11.19 -12.56
C ILE A 84 -9.42 10.80 -11.93
N HIS A 85 -9.50 9.62 -11.28
CA HIS A 85 -10.75 9.08 -10.73
C HIS A 85 -10.67 8.93 -9.21
N ASP A 86 -11.75 9.32 -8.56
CA ASP A 86 -11.97 9.24 -7.11
C ASP A 86 -12.79 8.01 -6.71
N SER A 87 -12.59 6.84 -7.26
CA SER A 87 -13.35 5.66 -6.85
C SER A 87 -12.83 5.12 -5.51
N ASP A 88 -13.66 5.21 -4.48
CA ASP A 88 -13.33 4.89 -3.08
C ASP A 88 -12.80 3.45 -2.88
N ASN A 89 -13.28 2.51 -3.69
CA ASN A 89 -12.86 1.10 -3.60
C ASN A 89 -11.35 0.90 -3.92
N TYR A 90 -10.80 1.67 -4.87
CA TYR A 90 -9.38 1.57 -5.22
C TYR A 90 -8.46 2.16 -4.15
N VAL A 91 -8.91 3.20 -3.47
CA VAL A 91 -8.09 3.87 -2.43
C VAL A 91 -7.83 2.94 -1.26
N LEU A 92 -8.85 2.25 -0.76
CA LEU A 92 -8.71 1.29 0.34
C LEU A 92 -7.78 0.13 -0.02
N GLU A 93 -7.84 -0.34 -1.26
CA GLU A 93 -6.98 -1.41 -1.75
C GLU A 93 -5.52 -0.94 -1.89
N LEU A 94 -5.30 0.28 -2.39
CA LEU A 94 -3.98 0.89 -2.49
C LEU A 94 -3.35 1.14 -1.12
N LEU A 95 -4.11 1.63 -0.16
CA LEU A 95 -3.66 1.79 1.23
C LEU A 95 -3.22 0.45 1.84
N LYS A 96 -3.97 -0.63 1.59
CA LYS A 96 -3.59 -1.99 2.00
C LYS A 96 -2.29 -2.46 1.34
N ASN A 97 -1.98 -1.98 0.15
CA ASN A 97 -0.78 -2.32 -0.60
C ASN A 97 0.42 -1.40 -0.34
N GLY A 98 0.39 -0.61 0.73
CA GLY A 98 1.53 0.17 1.20
C GLY A 98 1.77 1.48 0.45
N VAL A 99 0.79 1.92 -0.35
CA VAL A 99 0.79 3.26 -0.96
C VAL A 99 0.66 4.29 0.15
N LEU A 100 1.56 5.28 0.16
CA LEU A 100 1.63 6.32 1.19
C LEU A 100 0.95 7.61 0.75
N GLY A 101 0.93 7.90 -0.54
CA GLY A 101 0.35 9.12 -1.10
C GLY A 101 -0.79 8.83 -2.06
N TYR A 102 -1.83 9.66 -2.02
CA TYR A 102 -2.91 9.63 -2.98
C TYR A 102 -3.32 11.04 -3.38
N LEU A 103 -3.14 11.38 -4.65
CA LEU A 103 -3.39 12.68 -5.24
C LEU A 103 -4.23 12.57 -6.51
N LEU A 104 -4.96 13.63 -6.80
CA LEU A 104 -5.60 13.80 -8.12
C LEU A 104 -4.59 14.37 -9.12
N LYS A 105 -4.75 14.02 -10.42
CA LYS A 105 -3.84 14.52 -11.49
C LYS A 105 -3.99 16.03 -11.76
N ASP A 106 -5.05 16.66 -11.29
CA ASP A 106 -5.29 18.10 -11.36
C ASP A 106 -4.78 18.86 -10.12
N VAL A 107 -4.03 18.20 -9.25
CA VAL A 107 -3.45 18.81 -8.04
C VAL A 107 -2.53 19.97 -8.38
N GLU A 108 -2.57 21.00 -7.53
CA GLU A 108 -1.64 22.14 -7.64
C GLU A 108 -0.18 21.69 -7.42
N PRO A 109 0.79 22.26 -8.17
CA PRO A 109 2.21 21.93 -8.04
C PRO A 109 2.74 21.96 -6.60
N SER A 110 2.37 22.98 -5.83
CA SER A 110 2.75 23.14 -4.43
C SER A 110 2.32 21.96 -3.54
N MET A 111 1.13 21.42 -3.82
CA MET A 111 0.59 20.29 -3.07
C MET A 111 1.28 18.98 -3.46
N LEU A 112 1.65 18.79 -4.73
CA LEU A 112 2.46 17.65 -5.17
C LEU A 112 3.83 17.64 -4.49
N ILE A 113 4.51 18.79 -4.47
CA ILE A 113 5.80 18.95 -3.79
C ILE A 113 5.67 18.60 -2.30
N LYS A 114 4.65 19.18 -1.63
CA LYS A 114 4.36 18.88 -0.23
C LYS A 114 4.13 17.39 0.01
N ALA A 115 3.35 16.73 -0.85
CA ALA A 115 3.08 15.29 -0.74
C ALA A 115 4.37 14.46 -0.86
N ILE A 116 5.28 14.82 -1.78
CA ILE A 116 6.56 14.14 -1.97
C ILE A 116 7.40 14.21 -0.67
N HIS A 117 7.50 15.38 -0.06
CA HIS A 117 8.25 15.53 1.20
C HIS A 117 7.63 14.70 2.32
N VAL A 118 6.31 14.83 2.55
CA VAL A 118 5.58 14.11 3.60
C VAL A 118 5.74 12.60 3.43
N VAL A 119 5.58 12.11 2.19
CA VAL A 119 5.72 10.68 1.88
C VAL A 119 7.16 10.23 2.00
N ASN A 120 8.13 11.07 1.62
CA ASN A 120 9.54 10.74 1.79
C ASN A 120 9.94 10.59 3.26
N GLU A 121 9.31 11.28 4.18
CA GLU A 121 9.47 11.09 5.63
C GLU A 121 8.80 9.81 6.16
N GLY A 122 8.04 9.10 5.30
CA GLY A 122 7.31 7.88 5.66
C GLY A 122 5.90 8.15 6.22
N ASN A 123 5.40 9.38 6.05
CA ASN A 123 4.06 9.78 6.46
C ASN A 123 3.06 9.57 5.32
N ALA A 124 1.79 9.30 5.66
CA ALA A 124 0.74 9.23 4.67
C ALA A 124 0.28 10.63 4.25
N PHE A 125 -0.04 10.80 2.97
CA PHE A 125 -0.60 12.02 2.40
C PHE A 125 -1.81 11.67 1.51
N VAL A 126 -2.99 12.17 1.88
CA VAL A 126 -4.22 12.00 1.10
C VAL A 126 -4.76 13.39 0.74
N TYR A 127 -5.15 13.58 -0.52
CA TYR A 127 -5.70 14.84 -0.96
C TYR A 127 -6.98 15.19 -0.16
N PRO A 128 -7.17 16.45 0.29
CA PRO A 128 -8.22 16.82 1.24
C PRO A 128 -9.64 16.39 0.83
N SER A 129 -10.05 16.62 -0.41
CA SER A 129 -11.39 16.23 -0.90
C SER A 129 -11.62 14.71 -0.86
N LEU A 130 -10.56 13.94 -1.05
CA LEU A 130 -10.62 12.49 -0.98
C LEU A 130 -10.64 12.01 0.48
N ALA A 131 -9.87 12.66 1.33
CA ALA A 131 -9.88 12.40 2.77
C ALA A 131 -11.27 12.66 3.37
N GLU A 132 -11.94 13.74 2.96
CA GLU A 132 -13.30 14.09 3.39
C GLU A 132 -14.31 12.99 3.02
N ARG A 133 -14.24 12.45 1.82
CA ARG A 133 -15.12 11.37 1.35
C ARG A 133 -14.85 10.05 2.04
N LEU A 134 -13.58 9.67 2.22
CA LEU A 134 -13.19 8.41 2.83
C LEU A 134 -13.46 8.38 4.35
N PHE A 135 -13.35 9.51 5.00
CA PHE A 135 -13.39 9.60 6.47
C PHE A 135 -14.60 10.34 7.03
N GLY A 136 -15.54 10.77 6.15
CA GLY A 136 -16.85 11.28 6.57
C GLY A 136 -16.84 12.66 7.25
N GLY A 137 -16.22 13.65 6.61
CA GLY A 137 -16.39 15.06 6.96
C GLY A 137 -15.42 15.61 8.01
N VAL A 138 -14.93 16.78 7.69
CA VAL A 138 -14.05 17.76 8.37
C VAL A 138 -12.67 17.86 7.73
N ALA A 139 -12.61 18.62 6.64
CA ALA A 139 -11.42 18.76 5.78
C ALA A 139 -10.51 19.95 6.15
N GLU A 140 -10.64 20.56 7.32
CA GLU A 140 -9.87 21.78 7.65
C GLU A 140 -8.78 21.60 8.71
N ASP A 141 -8.45 20.36 9.12
CA ASP A 141 -7.52 20.16 10.23
C ASP A 141 -6.29 19.31 9.86
N GLU A 142 -5.15 19.67 10.44
CA GLU A 142 -3.91 18.85 10.51
C GLU A 142 -4.19 17.41 11.02
N ASN A 143 -5.36 17.19 11.60
CA ASN A 143 -5.93 15.91 12.06
C ASN A 143 -6.26 14.90 10.92
N ILE A 144 -6.39 15.32 9.65
CA ILE A 144 -6.67 14.38 8.54
C ILE A 144 -5.47 13.47 8.30
N ASN A 145 -4.26 14.03 8.40
CA ASN A 145 -3.04 13.25 8.32
C ASN A 145 -2.93 12.26 9.48
N GLU A 146 -3.42 12.59 10.66
CA GLU A 146 -3.44 11.71 11.84
C GLU A 146 -4.46 10.55 11.64
N LYS A 147 -5.66 10.83 11.12
CA LYS A 147 -6.66 9.79 10.80
C LYS A 147 -6.19 8.89 9.67
N ALA A 148 -5.64 9.46 8.60
CA ALA A 148 -5.02 8.68 7.52
C ALA A 148 -3.85 7.84 8.04
N ARG A 149 -3.00 8.38 8.91
CA ARG A 149 -1.91 7.65 9.59
C ARG A 149 -2.43 6.54 10.50
N THR A 150 -3.51 6.77 11.22
CA THR A 150 -4.11 5.77 12.12
C THR A 150 -4.72 4.64 11.31
N MET A 151 -5.52 4.94 10.29
CA MET A 151 -6.07 3.93 9.38
C MET A 151 -4.98 3.19 8.61
N TRP A 152 -3.91 3.88 8.20
CA TRP A 152 -2.78 3.25 7.54
C TRP A 152 -1.97 2.35 8.48
N ARG A 153 -1.80 2.75 9.75
CA ARG A 153 -1.24 1.89 10.81
C ARG A 153 -2.15 0.69 11.08
N GLU A 154 -3.45 0.91 11.12
CA GLU A 154 -4.45 -0.14 11.31
C GLU A 154 -4.48 -1.10 10.11
N SER A 155 -4.49 -0.60 8.86
CA SER A 155 -4.43 -1.44 7.66
C SER A 155 -3.14 -2.26 7.56
N ARG A 156 -2.01 -1.73 8.03
CA ARG A 156 -0.75 -2.48 8.18
C ARG A 156 -0.79 -3.49 9.34
N SER A 157 -1.47 -3.15 10.43
CA SER A 157 -1.68 -4.05 11.56
C SER A 157 -2.69 -5.16 11.24
N GLU A 158 -3.56 -4.96 10.25
CA GLU A 158 -4.54 -5.93 9.77
C GLU A 158 -3.94 -7.02 8.88
N ARG A 159 -2.71 -6.85 8.39
CA ARG A 159 -2.05 -7.92 7.63
C ARG A 159 -1.59 -9.03 8.54
N LEU A 160 -1.84 -10.25 8.07
CA LEU A 160 -1.30 -11.42 8.73
C LEU A 160 0.23 -11.40 8.64
N THR A 161 0.90 -11.50 9.77
CA THR A 161 2.34 -11.71 9.82
C THR A 161 2.70 -13.09 9.26
N SER A 162 3.96 -13.32 8.88
CA SER A 162 4.43 -14.64 8.44
C SER A 162 4.04 -15.73 9.45
N ARG A 163 4.14 -15.42 10.75
CA ARG A 163 3.80 -16.37 11.81
C ARG A 163 2.29 -16.64 11.92
N GLU A 164 1.47 -15.63 11.69
CA GLU A 164 0.00 -15.79 11.63
C GLU A 164 -0.42 -16.55 10.37
N MET A 165 0.31 -16.39 9.25
CA MET A 165 0.12 -17.21 8.05
C MET A 165 0.48 -18.66 8.28
N ASP A 166 1.58 -18.97 9.01
CA ASP A 166 1.93 -20.34 9.39
C ASP A 166 0.82 -20.96 10.23
N VAL A 167 0.29 -20.23 11.21
CA VAL A 167 -0.83 -20.69 12.05
C VAL A 167 -2.07 -20.94 11.22
N LEU A 168 -2.39 -20.03 10.30
CA LEU A 168 -3.56 -20.14 9.41
C LEU A 168 -3.44 -21.34 8.46
N SER A 169 -2.23 -21.62 7.96
CA SER A 169 -1.92 -22.82 7.17
C SER A 169 -2.19 -24.12 7.95
N CYS A 170 -1.80 -24.16 9.22
CA CYS A 170 -2.09 -25.30 10.07
C CYS A 170 -3.59 -25.45 10.35
N ILE A 171 -4.33 -24.34 10.47
CA ILE A 171 -5.80 -24.38 10.59
C ILE A 171 -6.43 -24.99 9.34
N ALA A 172 -5.95 -24.60 8.14
CA ALA A 172 -6.43 -25.14 6.88
C ALA A 172 -6.18 -26.65 6.74
N LYS A 173 -5.13 -27.18 7.37
CA LYS A 173 -4.80 -28.60 7.46
C LYS A 173 -5.58 -29.34 8.57
N GLY A 174 -6.45 -28.66 9.31
CA GLY A 174 -7.27 -29.25 10.36
C GLY A 174 -6.57 -29.47 11.72
N PHE A 175 -5.37 -28.90 11.93
CA PHE A 175 -4.58 -29.07 13.15
C PHE A 175 -5.28 -28.45 14.38
N SER A 176 -5.29 -29.12 15.51
CA SER A 176 -5.70 -28.54 16.79
C SER A 176 -4.70 -27.48 17.28
N ASN A 177 -5.04 -26.70 18.31
CA ASN A 177 -4.09 -25.75 18.89
C ASN A 177 -2.84 -26.43 19.44
N GLN A 178 -2.96 -27.62 19.94
CA GLN A 178 -1.86 -28.45 20.45
C GLN A 178 -0.95 -28.92 19.30
N ASP A 179 -1.55 -29.38 18.19
CA ASP A 179 -0.79 -29.77 17.00
C ASP A 179 -0.04 -28.59 16.37
N ILE A 180 -0.70 -27.41 16.31
CA ILE A 180 -0.09 -26.17 15.85
C ILE A 180 1.08 -25.78 16.76
N ALA A 181 0.91 -25.88 18.07
CA ALA A 181 1.94 -25.56 19.04
C ALA A 181 3.18 -26.45 18.84
N GLN A 182 2.97 -27.75 18.62
CA GLN A 182 4.03 -28.72 18.32
C GLN A 182 4.69 -28.44 16.97
N ALA A 183 3.90 -28.28 15.91
CA ALA A 183 4.39 -28.06 14.54
C ALA A 183 5.21 -26.78 14.42
N LEU A 184 4.85 -25.75 15.17
CA LEU A 184 5.48 -24.45 15.09
C LEU A 184 6.48 -24.17 16.24
N PHE A 185 6.72 -25.14 17.12
CA PHE A 185 7.63 -25.03 18.27
C PHE A 185 7.33 -23.85 19.21
N VAL A 186 6.04 -23.67 19.55
CA VAL A 186 5.54 -22.63 20.46
C VAL A 186 4.60 -23.19 21.51
N SER A 187 4.22 -22.38 22.51
CA SER A 187 3.21 -22.80 23.49
C SER A 187 1.80 -22.70 22.93
N GLU A 188 0.85 -23.50 23.43
CA GLU A 188 -0.56 -23.36 23.08
C GLU A 188 -1.11 -21.97 23.41
N LYS A 189 -0.62 -21.32 24.47
CA LYS A 189 -0.96 -19.94 24.82
C LYS A 189 -0.56 -18.98 23.72
N THR A 190 0.63 -19.18 23.12
CA THR A 190 1.12 -18.40 21.98
C THR A 190 0.23 -18.60 20.74
N VAL A 191 -0.19 -19.85 20.47
CA VAL A 191 -1.13 -20.16 19.38
C VAL A 191 -2.46 -19.44 19.59
N LYS A 192 -3.03 -19.47 20.80
CA LYS A 192 -4.28 -18.75 21.13
C LYS A 192 -4.16 -17.24 20.90
N ASN A 193 -3.01 -16.65 21.26
CA ASN A 193 -2.74 -15.22 20.99
C ASN A 193 -2.70 -14.92 19.49
N HIS A 194 -2.03 -15.77 18.69
CA HIS A 194 -2.03 -15.64 17.23
C HIS A 194 -3.44 -15.77 16.65
N LEU A 195 -4.24 -16.74 17.11
CA LEU A 195 -5.63 -16.91 16.66
C LEU A 195 -6.48 -15.68 16.96
N THR A 196 -6.39 -15.11 18.15
CA THR A 196 -7.09 -13.88 18.51
C THR A 196 -6.72 -12.73 17.56
N ASN A 197 -5.43 -12.58 17.24
CA ASN A 197 -4.97 -11.56 16.30
C ASN A 197 -5.43 -11.86 14.86
N ILE A 198 -5.38 -13.10 14.41
CA ILE A 198 -5.86 -13.55 13.10
C ILE A 198 -7.36 -13.23 12.97
N PHE A 199 -8.19 -13.64 13.94
CA PHE A 199 -9.63 -13.42 13.87
C PHE A 199 -9.97 -11.94 13.82
N ARG A 200 -9.30 -11.11 14.62
CA ARG A 200 -9.44 -9.65 14.56
C ARG A 200 -9.03 -9.09 13.20
N LYS A 201 -7.87 -9.51 12.66
CA LYS A 201 -7.34 -9.02 11.38
C LYS A 201 -8.18 -9.43 10.17
N LEU A 202 -8.78 -10.61 10.19
CA LEU A 202 -9.67 -11.11 9.14
C LEU A 202 -11.13 -10.68 9.34
N ASN A 203 -11.42 -9.98 10.45
CA ASN A 203 -12.79 -9.61 10.85
C ASN A 203 -13.75 -10.82 10.87
N VAL A 204 -13.31 -11.91 11.51
CA VAL A 204 -14.06 -13.15 11.68
C VAL A 204 -14.17 -13.50 13.16
N ASN A 205 -15.23 -14.23 13.55
CA ASN A 205 -15.52 -14.49 14.95
C ASN A 205 -14.97 -15.83 15.46
N ASP A 206 -14.68 -16.76 14.55
CA ASP A 206 -14.26 -18.10 14.91
C ASP A 206 -13.35 -18.73 13.85
N ARG A 207 -12.83 -19.92 14.20
CA ARG A 207 -11.93 -20.72 13.38
C ARG A 207 -12.55 -21.16 12.06
N THR A 208 -13.84 -21.50 12.07
CA THR A 208 -14.56 -21.96 10.87
C THR A 208 -14.69 -20.82 9.87
N GLN A 209 -15.04 -19.63 10.35
CA GLN A 209 -15.11 -18.43 9.51
C GLN A 209 -13.72 -18.04 8.95
N ALA A 210 -12.65 -18.17 9.74
CA ALA A 210 -11.29 -17.96 9.26
C ALA A 210 -10.92 -18.93 8.13
N LEU A 211 -11.29 -20.21 8.25
CA LEU A 211 -11.08 -21.22 7.20
C LEU A 211 -11.87 -20.86 5.92
N ILE A 212 -13.15 -20.52 6.05
CA ILE A 212 -14.00 -20.10 4.92
C ILE A 212 -13.41 -18.87 4.23
N TYR A 213 -12.90 -17.91 5.00
CA TYR A 213 -12.23 -16.71 4.47
C TYR A 213 -11.02 -17.08 3.61
N VAL A 214 -10.14 -17.95 4.10
CA VAL A 214 -8.96 -18.45 3.37
C VAL A 214 -9.33 -19.09 2.04
N LEU A 215 -10.38 -19.94 2.04
CA LEU A 215 -10.85 -20.63 0.83
C LEU A 215 -11.46 -19.65 -0.18
N LYS A 216 -12.30 -18.71 0.28
CA LYS A 216 -12.93 -17.70 -0.59
C LYS A 216 -11.92 -16.78 -1.27
N HIS A 217 -10.88 -16.36 -0.56
CA HIS A 217 -9.88 -15.42 -1.05
C HIS A 217 -8.67 -16.09 -1.68
N LYS A 218 -8.70 -17.42 -1.87
CA LYS A 218 -7.61 -18.21 -2.47
C LYS A 218 -6.22 -17.92 -1.86
N ILE A 219 -6.21 -17.61 -0.56
CA ILE A 219 -4.98 -17.29 0.17
C ILE A 219 -4.08 -18.52 0.26
N MET A 220 -4.68 -19.71 0.22
CA MET A 220 -3.98 -21.01 0.16
C MET A 220 -4.77 -21.97 -0.71
N THR A 221 -4.08 -22.79 -1.46
CA THR A 221 -4.61 -24.00 -2.10
C THR A 221 -4.48 -25.15 -1.11
N LEU A 222 -5.57 -25.85 -0.82
CA LEU A 222 -5.51 -27.13 -0.13
C LEU A 222 -5.00 -28.15 -1.13
N GLU A 223 -3.77 -28.63 -0.96
CA GLU A 223 -3.29 -29.86 -1.60
C GLU A 223 -3.84 -31.08 -0.88
#